data_afe2f3bca889454274fac0242c98c025
#
_entry.id   afe2f3bca889454274fac0242c98c025
#
_cell.length_a   1.000
_cell.length_b   1.000
_cell.length_c   1.000
_cell.angle_alpha   90.00
_cell.angle_beta   90.00
_cell.angle_gamma   90.00
#
_symmetry.space_group_name_H-M   'P 1'
#
loop_
_entity.id
_entity.type
_entity.pdbx_description
1 polymer ?
#
loop_
_entity_poly.entity_id
_entity_poly.type
_entity_poly.pdbx_seq_one_letter_code
_entity_poly.pdbx_strand_id
1 'polypeptide(L)'
;GADISSNFETSLMQPMYSIVVRNTSADKLDLFKETIDEVLNEVYTNGLDEKMLNAALSIFEFKYREADFGSYPRGLIYGLSILETWIYDETKPFVNVECGKEYDRLKTLNLSEYFKSFTKNILIDNKSCALVQLDPDTTYAEKLRKAEEKRVYDYVNTLSEEEKQQIVKDTASLKAYQDEPSTEEELLTIPLLSIDD
;
A
#
# COMPACT_ATOMS: atom_id res chain seq x y z
N GLY A 1 10.74 7.74 19.52
CA GLY A 1 10.04 6.71 18.81
C GLY A 1 10.96 5.52 18.55
N ALA A 2 10.44 4.35 18.56
CA ALA A 2 11.25 3.15 18.37
C ALA A 2 11.29 2.70 16.89
N ASP A 3 10.38 3.23 16.08
CA ASP A 3 10.26 2.80 14.67
C ASP A 3 9.82 3.99 13.81
N ILE A 4 10.52 4.20 12.69
CA ILE A 4 10.18 5.19 11.67
C ILE A 4 10.16 4.50 10.31
N SER A 5 9.14 4.78 9.53
CA SER A 5 8.98 4.26 8.18
C SER A 5 8.45 5.35 7.25
N SER A 6 8.73 5.19 5.96
CA SER A 6 8.13 6.02 4.92
C SER A 6 7.54 5.14 3.83
N ASN A 7 6.51 5.64 3.18
CA ASN A 7 5.86 4.98 2.05
C ASN A 7 5.48 6.00 1.00
N PHE A 8 5.65 5.64 -0.27
CA PHE A 8 5.15 6.39 -1.40
C PHE A 8 4.07 5.55 -2.10
N GLU A 9 2.83 5.97 -1.94
CA GLU A 9 1.66 5.28 -2.48
C GLU A 9 1.30 5.87 -3.85
N THR A 10 1.44 5.06 -4.89
CA THR A 10 1.21 5.44 -6.29
C THR A 10 -0.11 4.98 -6.85
N SER A 11 -0.80 4.06 -6.17
CA SER A 11 -2.08 3.49 -6.64
C SER A 11 -3.28 4.44 -6.52
N LEU A 12 -3.09 5.59 -5.89
CA LEU A 12 -4.11 6.62 -5.73
C LEU A 12 -4.09 7.60 -6.90
N MET A 13 -5.25 8.19 -7.23
CA MET A 13 -5.35 9.25 -8.25
C MET A 13 -4.37 10.40 -7.99
N GLN A 14 -4.16 10.74 -6.73
CA GLN A 14 -3.11 11.65 -6.28
C GLN A 14 -2.12 10.84 -5.44
N PRO A 15 -0.89 10.63 -5.90
CA PRO A 15 0.12 9.91 -5.12
C PRO A 15 0.33 10.56 -3.76
N MET A 16 0.54 9.73 -2.74
CA MET A 16 0.72 10.17 -1.37
C MET A 16 2.08 9.70 -0.82
N TYR A 17 2.84 10.62 -0.28
CA TYR A 17 4.03 10.31 0.49
C TYR A 17 3.72 10.42 1.98
N SER A 18 4.04 9.39 2.73
CA SER A 18 3.81 9.36 4.19
C SER A 18 5.09 9.04 4.95
N ILE A 19 5.25 9.68 6.09
CA ILE A 19 6.27 9.38 7.09
C ILE A 19 5.53 9.01 8.37
N VAL A 20 5.84 7.85 8.93
CA VAL A 20 5.15 7.31 10.12
C VAL A 20 6.17 7.02 11.19
N VAL A 21 5.96 7.57 12.38
CA VAL A 21 6.68 7.18 13.58
C VAL A 21 5.75 6.39 14.50
N ARG A 22 6.23 5.27 15.01
CA ARG A 22 5.48 4.40 15.93
C ARG A 22 6.15 4.34 17.29
N ASN A 23 5.38 3.95 18.30
CA ASN A 23 5.86 3.76 19.67
C ASN A 23 6.55 5.01 20.20
N THR A 24 5.92 6.16 19.99
CA THR A 24 6.31 7.46 20.55
C THR A 24 5.22 7.97 21.48
N SER A 25 5.55 8.93 22.33
CA SER A 25 4.58 9.57 23.23
C SER A 25 3.86 10.73 22.53
N ALA A 26 2.61 10.96 22.90
CA ALA A 26 1.73 11.96 22.30
C ALA A 26 2.27 13.41 22.41
N ASP A 27 3.04 13.70 23.45
CA ASP A 27 3.69 14.99 23.67
C ASP A 27 4.83 15.32 22.68
N LYS A 28 5.22 14.36 21.83
CA LYS A 28 6.30 14.52 20.84
C LYS A 28 5.82 14.82 19.43
N LEU A 29 4.54 15.12 19.25
CA LEU A 29 3.98 15.39 17.93
C LEU A 29 4.62 16.62 17.26
N ASP A 30 4.77 17.73 18.03
CA ASP A 30 5.41 18.95 17.51
C ASP A 30 6.89 18.71 17.21
N LEU A 31 7.61 18.02 18.09
CA LEU A 31 9.00 17.64 17.86
C LEU A 31 9.16 16.78 16.60
N PHE A 32 8.24 15.86 16.35
CA PHE A 32 8.26 15.05 15.13
C PHE A 32 8.16 15.94 13.88
N LYS A 33 7.20 16.86 13.88
CA LYS A 33 7.01 17.78 12.76
C LYS A 33 8.25 18.68 12.56
N GLU A 34 8.74 19.30 13.63
CA GLU A 34 9.94 20.15 13.57
C GLU A 34 11.15 19.38 13.02
N THR A 35 11.37 18.14 13.48
CA THR A 35 12.48 17.30 13.00
C THR A 35 12.35 17.00 11.51
N ILE A 36 11.15 16.72 11.00
CA ILE A 36 10.95 16.51 9.54
C ILE A 36 11.26 17.81 8.77
N ASP A 37 10.74 18.95 9.25
CA ASP A 37 10.98 20.25 8.60
C ASP A 37 12.49 20.59 8.60
N GLU A 38 13.21 20.33 9.69
CA GLU A 38 14.67 20.53 9.79
C GLU A 38 15.42 19.66 8.77
N VAL A 39 15.15 18.36 8.72
CA VAL A 39 15.81 17.42 7.81
C VAL A 39 15.53 17.79 6.34
N LEU A 40 14.30 18.15 5.99
CA LEU A 40 13.96 18.55 4.63
C LEU A 40 14.69 19.85 4.23
N ASN A 41 14.81 20.81 5.15
CA ASN A 41 15.56 22.05 4.91
C ASN A 41 17.07 21.79 4.82
N GLU A 42 17.61 20.84 5.59
CA GLU A 42 18.99 20.41 5.46
C GLU A 42 19.27 19.80 4.08
N VAL A 43 18.42 18.89 3.62
CA VAL A 43 18.49 18.31 2.27
C VAL A 43 18.42 19.40 1.18
N TYR A 44 17.50 20.35 1.33
CA TYR A 44 17.37 21.45 0.39
C TYR A 44 18.64 22.33 0.35
N THR A 45 19.23 22.59 1.50
CA THR A 45 20.41 23.47 1.61
C THR A 45 21.68 22.79 1.15
N ASN A 46 21.95 21.59 1.65
CA ASN A 46 23.22 20.88 1.48
C ASN A 46 23.21 19.91 0.28
N GLY A 47 22.02 19.51 -0.18
CA GLY A 47 21.85 18.44 -1.18
C GLY A 47 22.01 17.05 -0.58
N LEU A 48 21.94 16.03 -1.44
CA LEU A 48 22.19 14.64 -1.13
C LEU A 48 23.51 14.19 -1.77
N ASP A 49 24.14 13.20 -1.17
CA ASP A 49 25.37 12.61 -1.68
C ASP A 49 25.17 12.01 -3.08
N GLU A 50 25.94 12.48 -4.07
CA GLU A 50 25.81 12.02 -5.45
C GLU A 50 26.08 10.53 -5.65
N LYS A 51 26.99 9.95 -4.86
CA LYS A 51 27.29 8.51 -4.96
C LYS A 51 26.09 7.69 -4.48
N MET A 52 25.45 8.12 -3.40
CA MET A 52 24.23 7.49 -2.91
C MET A 52 23.08 7.61 -3.91
N LEU A 53 22.89 8.78 -4.52
CA LEU A 53 21.86 8.99 -5.54
C LEU A 53 22.08 8.11 -6.76
N ASN A 54 23.30 8.06 -7.27
CA ASN A 54 23.65 7.22 -8.40
C ASN A 54 23.52 5.73 -8.09
N ALA A 55 23.88 5.31 -6.88
CA ALA A 55 23.69 3.92 -6.42
C ALA A 55 22.21 3.55 -6.33
N ALA A 56 21.38 4.45 -5.76
CA ALA A 56 19.94 4.25 -5.69
C ALA A 56 19.32 4.17 -7.11
N LEU A 57 19.67 5.09 -7.99
CA LEU A 57 19.20 5.09 -9.40
C LEU A 57 19.56 3.77 -10.09
N SER A 58 20.79 3.28 -9.92
CA SER A 58 21.25 2.02 -10.51
C SER A 58 20.49 0.81 -9.96
N ILE A 59 20.20 0.77 -8.65
CA ILE A 59 19.43 -0.30 -8.02
C ILE A 59 17.99 -0.33 -8.54
N PHE A 60 17.34 0.84 -8.62
CA PHE A 60 15.96 0.91 -9.12
C PHE A 60 15.86 0.57 -10.61
N GLU A 61 16.80 1.06 -11.43
CA GLU A 61 16.86 0.71 -12.84
C GLU A 61 17.11 -0.79 -13.04
N PHE A 62 18.03 -1.38 -12.28
CA PHE A 62 18.29 -2.82 -12.34
C PHE A 62 17.03 -3.62 -12.01
N LYS A 63 16.35 -3.30 -10.91
CA LYS A 63 15.08 -3.96 -10.54
C LYS A 63 14.01 -3.81 -11.65
N TYR A 64 13.92 -2.64 -12.23
CA TYR A 64 12.99 -2.38 -13.34
C TYR A 64 13.30 -3.27 -14.56
N ARG A 65 14.59 -3.37 -14.95
CA ARG A 65 15.00 -4.15 -16.14
C ARG A 65 14.91 -5.66 -15.92
N GLU A 66 15.28 -6.14 -14.75
CA GLU A 66 15.23 -7.58 -14.41
C GLU A 66 13.79 -8.06 -14.23
N ALA A 67 12.87 -7.18 -13.85
CA ALA A 67 11.49 -7.52 -13.55
C ALA A 67 11.38 -8.71 -12.57
N ASP A 68 12.28 -8.70 -11.56
CA ASP A 68 12.29 -9.71 -10.51
C ASP A 68 11.33 -9.30 -9.40
N PHE A 69 10.21 -9.99 -9.36
CA PHE A 69 9.17 -9.78 -8.33
C PHE A 69 9.12 -10.93 -7.32
N GLY A 70 10.24 -11.66 -7.17
CA GLY A 70 10.34 -12.80 -6.28
C GLY A 70 9.38 -13.92 -6.66
N SER A 71 8.51 -14.32 -5.72
CA SER A 71 7.54 -15.41 -5.93
C SER A 71 6.28 -15.00 -6.71
N TYR A 72 6.13 -13.71 -7.02
CA TYR A 72 4.94 -13.25 -7.74
C TYR A 72 5.08 -13.40 -9.26
N PRO A 73 4.05 -13.87 -9.96
CA PRO A 73 4.05 -13.93 -11.42
C PRO A 73 4.23 -12.53 -12.03
N ARG A 74 5.15 -12.39 -12.99
CA ARG A 74 5.44 -11.09 -13.64
C ARG A 74 4.19 -10.43 -14.24
N GLY A 75 3.35 -11.23 -14.91
CA GLY A 75 2.11 -10.73 -15.51
C GLY A 75 1.12 -10.16 -14.49
N LEU A 76 1.06 -10.74 -13.29
CA LEU A 76 0.23 -10.21 -12.19
C LEU A 76 0.72 -8.83 -11.74
N ILE A 77 2.02 -8.69 -11.48
CA ILE A 77 2.58 -7.41 -11.01
C ILE A 77 2.46 -6.33 -12.08
N TYR A 78 2.77 -6.64 -13.35
CA TYR A 78 2.54 -5.69 -14.44
C TYR A 78 1.06 -5.33 -14.60
N GLY A 79 0.16 -6.29 -14.49
CA GLY A 79 -1.28 -6.03 -14.54
C GLY A 79 -1.75 -5.09 -13.43
N LEU A 80 -1.29 -5.28 -12.19
CA LEU A 80 -1.58 -4.40 -11.08
C LEU A 80 -1.00 -2.99 -11.31
N SER A 81 0.25 -2.88 -11.76
CA SER A 81 0.88 -1.59 -12.06
C SER A 81 0.18 -0.82 -13.20
N ILE A 82 -0.35 -1.53 -14.20
CA ILE A 82 -1.17 -0.92 -15.27
C ILE A 82 -2.48 -0.39 -14.68
N LEU A 83 -3.14 -1.16 -13.82
CA LEU A 83 -4.40 -0.76 -13.20
C LEU A 83 -4.25 0.51 -12.35
N GLU A 84 -3.11 0.73 -11.68
CA GLU A 84 -2.86 1.92 -10.86
C GLU A 84 -3.06 3.26 -11.61
N THR A 85 -2.86 3.27 -12.91
CA THR A 85 -3.07 4.46 -13.75
C THR A 85 -4.33 4.34 -14.63
N TRP A 86 -4.59 3.16 -15.16
CA TRP A 86 -5.67 2.94 -16.10
C TRP A 86 -7.07 3.21 -15.52
N ILE A 87 -7.30 2.90 -14.25
CA ILE A 87 -8.57 3.17 -13.58
C ILE A 87 -8.89 4.66 -13.47
N TYR A 88 -7.89 5.55 -13.59
CA TYR A 88 -8.06 7.00 -13.50
C TYR A 88 -7.97 7.70 -14.86
N ASP A 89 -7.17 7.16 -15.78
CA ASP A 89 -6.96 7.70 -17.14
C ASP A 89 -6.76 6.55 -18.14
N GLU A 90 -7.82 6.20 -18.85
CA GLU A 90 -7.80 5.12 -19.84
C GLU A 90 -6.86 5.38 -21.03
N THR A 91 -6.38 6.63 -21.20
CA THR A 91 -5.43 6.98 -22.26
C THR A 91 -3.98 6.71 -21.87
N LYS A 92 -3.70 6.41 -20.60
CA LYS A 92 -2.36 6.25 -20.04
C LYS A 92 -2.16 4.95 -19.24
N PRO A 93 -2.51 3.79 -19.79
CA PRO A 93 -2.44 2.53 -19.03
C PRO A 93 -1.01 2.10 -18.70
N PHE A 94 -0.01 2.49 -19.48
CA PHE A 94 1.36 1.95 -19.39
C PHE A 94 2.37 2.88 -18.69
N VAL A 95 1.94 4.01 -18.14
CA VAL A 95 2.84 5.00 -17.52
C VAL A 95 3.72 4.37 -16.44
N ASN A 96 3.16 3.49 -15.60
CA ASN A 96 3.90 2.86 -14.51
C ASN A 96 4.80 1.69 -14.93
N VAL A 97 4.67 1.21 -16.17
CA VAL A 97 5.48 0.09 -16.68
C VAL A 97 6.48 0.51 -17.75
N GLU A 98 6.32 1.66 -18.37
CA GLU A 98 7.21 2.19 -19.42
C GLU A 98 8.17 3.25 -18.89
N CYS A 99 8.87 2.97 -17.79
CA CYS A 99 9.74 3.93 -17.11
C CYS A 99 11.16 4.04 -17.69
N GLY A 100 11.50 3.28 -18.73
CA GLY A 100 12.87 3.24 -19.28
C GLY A 100 13.42 4.60 -19.67
N LYS A 101 12.62 5.43 -20.36
CA LYS A 101 13.00 6.80 -20.77
C LYS A 101 13.27 7.72 -19.59
N GLU A 102 12.59 7.51 -18.46
CA GLU A 102 12.81 8.33 -17.26
C GLU A 102 14.14 7.99 -16.59
N TYR A 103 14.53 6.71 -16.57
CA TYR A 103 15.86 6.33 -16.11
C TYR A 103 16.96 6.94 -16.98
N ASP A 104 16.80 6.90 -18.31
CA ASP A 104 17.77 7.52 -19.23
C ASP A 104 17.83 9.04 -19.03
N ARG A 105 16.70 9.70 -18.83
CA ARG A 105 16.64 11.14 -18.53
C ARG A 105 17.35 11.47 -17.20
N LEU A 106 17.07 10.73 -16.14
CA LEU A 106 17.68 10.97 -14.82
C LEU A 106 19.20 10.87 -14.86
N LYS A 107 19.77 9.95 -15.65
CA LYS A 107 21.21 9.81 -15.84
C LYS A 107 21.88 11.03 -16.47
N THR A 108 21.14 11.87 -17.16
CA THR A 108 21.68 13.09 -17.79
C THR A 108 21.65 14.30 -16.86
N LEU A 109 20.99 14.19 -15.70
CA LEU A 109 20.80 15.30 -14.77
C LEU A 109 21.90 15.33 -13.70
N ASN A 110 22.16 16.53 -13.17
CA ASN A 110 22.77 16.65 -11.85
C ASN A 110 21.73 16.23 -10.80
N LEU A 111 21.86 15.02 -10.30
CA LEU A 111 20.86 14.43 -9.40
C LEU A 111 20.75 15.21 -8.08
N SER A 112 21.87 15.73 -7.55
CA SER A 112 21.83 16.50 -6.30
C SER A 112 20.97 17.76 -6.46
N GLU A 113 21.18 18.56 -7.49
CA GLU A 113 20.40 19.76 -7.76
C GLU A 113 18.94 19.43 -8.13
N TYR A 114 18.74 18.36 -8.88
CA TYR A 114 17.38 17.90 -9.20
C TYR A 114 16.59 17.56 -7.93
N PHE A 115 17.17 16.76 -7.03
CA PHE A 115 16.49 16.37 -5.79
C PHE A 115 16.39 17.50 -4.78
N LYS A 116 17.30 18.48 -4.75
CA LYS A 116 17.10 19.72 -3.98
C LYS A 116 15.82 20.45 -4.43
N SER A 117 15.67 20.66 -5.72
CA SER A 117 14.49 21.31 -6.30
C SER A 117 13.21 20.49 -6.06
N PHE A 118 13.30 19.17 -6.20
CA PHE A 118 12.20 18.26 -5.93
C PHE A 118 11.75 18.35 -4.46
N THR A 119 12.69 18.25 -3.52
CA THR A 119 12.42 18.35 -2.07
C THR A 119 11.73 19.66 -1.74
N LYS A 120 12.23 20.79 -2.28
CA LYS A 120 11.60 22.09 -2.06
C LYS A 120 10.16 22.11 -2.59
N ASN A 121 9.97 21.81 -3.87
CA ASN A 121 8.69 22.01 -4.54
C ASN A 121 7.60 21.02 -4.09
N ILE A 122 7.99 19.77 -3.80
CA ILE A 122 7.04 18.68 -3.55
C ILE A 122 6.83 18.42 -2.05
N LEU A 123 7.84 18.67 -1.21
CA LEU A 123 7.77 18.38 0.21
C LEU A 123 7.69 19.65 1.07
N ILE A 124 8.60 20.63 0.90
CA ILE A 124 8.65 21.83 1.74
C ILE A 124 7.52 22.81 1.41
N ASP A 125 7.36 23.16 0.12
CA ASP A 125 6.39 24.15 -0.34
C ASP A 125 4.98 23.56 -0.49
N ASN A 126 4.83 22.23 -0.32
CA ASN A 126 3.54 21.55 -0.45
C ASN A 126 2.64 21.87 0.76
N LYS A 127 1.49 22.47 0.48
CA LYS A 127 0.47 22.79 1.49
C LYS A 127 -0.59 21.70 1.63
N SER A 128 -0.60 20.70 0.74
CA SER A 128 -1.53 19.56 0.77
C SER A 128 -0.95 18.47 1.66
N CYS A 129 -0.84 18.74 2.95
CA CYS A 129 -0.33 17.79 3.93
C CYS A 129 -1.28 17.69 5.13
N ALA A 130 -1.25 16.56 5.82
CA ALA A 130 -1.99 16.33 7.04
C ALA A 130 -1.06 15.69 8.07
N LEU A 131 -1.19 16.10 9.33
CA LEU A 131 -0.56 15.48 10.47
C LEU A 131 -1.63 14.69 11.22
N VAL A 132 -1.44 13.39 11.37
CA VAL A 132 -2.40 12.49 12.01
C VAL A 132 -1.75 11.83 13.21
N GLN A 133 -2.37 11.97 14.37
CA GLN A 133 -1.97 11.29 15.60
C GLN A 133 -2.98 10.18 15.90
N LEU A 134 -2.48 8.99 16.19
CA LEU A 134 -3.28 7.85 16.63
C LEU A 134 -2.88 7.52 18.07
N ASP A 135 -3.80 7.77 18.99
CA ASP A 135 -3.62 7.45 20.40
C ASP A 135 -4.21 6.07 20.71
N PRO A 136 -3.55 5.26 21.57
CA PRO A 136 -4.07 3.97 21.96
C PRO A 136 -5.32 4.14 22.86
N ASP A 137 -6.41 3.47 22.53
CA ASP A 137 -7.57 3.33 23.40
C ASP A 137 -7.69 1.87 23.87
N THR A 138 -7.34 1.61 25.11
CA THR A 138 -7.41 0.27 25.73
C THR A 138 -8.85 -0.26 25.83
N THR A 139 -9.86 0.60 25.71
CA THR A 139 -11.28 0.24 25.77
C THR A 139 -11.92 0.06 24.40
N TYR A 140 -11.21 0.40 23.32
CA TYR A 140 -11.77 0.45 21.97
C TYR A 140 -12.27 -0.92 21.49
N ALA A 141 -11.49 -1.97 21.73
CA ALA A 141 -11.89 -3.36 21.36
C ALA A 141 -13.20 -3.78 22.07
N GLU A 142 -13.33 -3.43 23.33
CA GLU A 142 -14.55 -3.73 24.11
C GLU A 142 -15.76 -2.93 23.60
N LYS A 143 -15.54 -1.65 23.24
CA LYS A 143 -16.60 -0.80 22.64
C LYS A 143 -17.06 -1.38 21.31
N LEU A 144 -16.13 -1.80 20.45
CA LEU A 144 -16.47 -2.41 19.15
C LEU A 144 -17.24 -3.71 19.34
N ARG A 145 -16.78 -4.61 20.25
CA ARG A 145 -17.46 -5.84 20.54
C ARG A 145 -18.90 -5.61 21.01
N LYS A 146 -19.10 -4.70 21.94
CA LYS A 146 -20.45 -4.36 22.44
C LYS A 146 -21.34 -3.74 21.36
N ALA A 147 -20.78 -2.89 20.50
CA ALA A 147 -21.52 -2.31 19.40
C ALA A 147 -21.95 -3.38 18.38
N GLU A 148 -21.07 -4.33 18.07
CA GLU A 148 -21.37 -5.44 17.17
C GLU A 148 -22.38 -6.42 17.79
N GLU A 149 -22.21 -6.79 19.05
CA GLU A 149 -23.19 -7.62 19.77
C GLU A 149 -24.59 -6.99 19.77
N LYS A 150 -24.64 -5.67 20.02
CA LYS A 150 -25.90 -4.93 19.96
C LYS A 150 -26.49 -4.94 18.54
N ARG A 151 -25.67 -4.68 17.51
CA ARG A 151 -26.11 -4.70 16.11
C ARG A 151 -26.70 -6.05 15.72
N VAL A 152 -25.99 -7.13 16.09
CA VAL A 152 -26.46 -8.51 15.82
C VAL A 152 -27.74 -8.81 16.58
N TYR A 153 -27.79 -8.45 17.86
CA TYR A 153 -28.99 -8.64 18.69
C TYR A 153 -30.20 -7.90 18.10
N ASP A 154 -30.04 -6.63 17.79
CA ASP A 154 -31.11 -5.81 17.21
C ASP A 154 -31.59 -6.41 15.88
N TYR A 155 -30.67 -6.87 15.01
CA TYR A 155 -31.01 -7.55 13.75
C TYR A 155 -31.77 -8.86 13.98
N VAL A 156 -31.28 -9.73 14.86
CA VAL A 156 -31.93 -11.04 15.17
C VAL A 156 -33.36 -10.83 15.69
N ASN A 157 -33.59 -9.75 16.44
CA ASN A 157 -34.94 -9.44 16.94
C ASN A 157 -35.93 -8.96 15.84
N THR A 158 -35.45 -8.62 14.66
CA THR A 158 -36.30 -8.29 13.51
C THR A 158 -36.74 -9.53 12.73
N LEU A 159 -36.07 -10.67 12.96
CA LEU A 159 -36.30 -11.90 12.21
C LEU A 159 -37.46 -12.72 12.83
N SER A 160 -38.26 -13.32 11.96
CA SER A 160 -39.21 -14.37 12.35
C SER A 160 -38.50 -15.65 12.77
N GLU A 161 -39.22 -16.54 13.43
CA GLU A 161 -38.65 -17.84 13.81
C GLU A 161 -38.30 -18.70 12.58
N GLU A 162 -39.09 -18.60 11.52
CA GLU A 162 -38.80 -19.27 10.23
C GLU A 162 -37.50 -18.77 9.62
N GLU A 163 -37.27 -17.46 9.59
CA GLU A 163 -36.02 -16.86 9.08
C GLU A 163 -34.80 -17.27 9.91
N LYS A 164 -34.92 -17.30 11.23
CA LYS A 164 -33.84 -17.80 12.12
C LYS A 164 -33.51 -19.26 11.84
N GLN A 165 -34.53 -20.11 11.69
CA GLN A 165 -34.32 -21.52 11.35
C GLN A 165 -33.68 -21.68 9.97
N GLN A 166 -34.05 -20.85 9.00
CA GLN A 166 -33.44 -20.87 7.68
C GLN A 166 -31.95 -20.51 7.74
N ILE A 167 -31.58 -19.47 8.49
CA ILE A 167 -30.18 -19.09 8.69
C ILE A 167 -29.36 -20.24 9.31
N VAL A 168 -29.90 -20.93 10.31
CA VAL A 168 -29.24 -22.10 10.92
C VAL A 168 -29.03 -23.21 9.89
N LYS A 169 -30.04 -23.50 9.09
CA LYS A 169 -29.98 -24.53 8.03
C LYS A 169 -28.96 -24.15 6.95
N ASP A 170 -28.98 -22.91 6.49
CA ASP A 170 -28.06 -22.44 5.45
C ASP A 170 -26.60 -22.45 5.96
N THR A 171 -26.39 -22.08 7.23
CA THR A 171 -25.06 -22.16 7.86
C THR A 171 -24.58 -23.61 7.97
N ALA A 172 -25.44 -24.55 8.32
CA ALA A 172 -25.09 -25.97 8.37
C ALA A 172 -24.75 -26.51 6.97
N SER A 173 -25.52 -26.12 5.96
CA SER A 173 -25.27 -26.50 4.57
C SER A 173 -23.96 -25.91 4.05
N LEU A 174 -23.67 -24.64 4.37
CA LEU A 174 -22.41 -24.00 4.00
C LEU A 174 -21.21 -24.69 4.64
N LYS A 175 -21.30 -25.02 5.93
CA LYS A 175 -20.23 -25.77 6.62
C LYS A 175 -19.99 -27.13 5.98
N ALA A 176 -21.07 -27.88 5.72
CA ALA A 176 -20.94 -29.16 5.04
C ALA A 176 -20.26 -29.05 3.68
N TYR A 177 -20.63 -28.05 2.89
CA TYR A 177 -19.99 -27.77 1.60
C TYR A 177 -18.51 -27.40 1.73
N GLN A 178 -18.14 -26.58 2.72
CA GLN A 178 -16.75 -26.20 2.97
C GLN A 178 -15.87 -27.35 3.47
N ASP A 179 -16.46 -28.28 4.23
CA ASP A 179 -15.76 -29.44 4.78
C ASP A 179 -15.70 -30.62 3.79
N GLU A 180 -16.47 -30.57 2.69
CA GLU A 180 -16.46 -31.59 1.66
C GLU A 180 -15.20 -31.51 0.82
N PRO A 181 -14.35 -32.57 0.78
CA PRO A 181 -13.16 -32.56 -0.05
C PRO A 181 -13.53 -32.60 -1.52
N SER A 182 -12.82 -31.81 -2.35
CA SER A 182 -12.98 -31.88 -3.80
C SER A 182 -12.69 -33.28 -4.33
N THR A 183 -13.48 -33.70 -5.28
CA THR A 183 -13.29 -34.99 -5.98
C THR A 183 -12.06 -34.94 -6.88
N GLU A 184 -11.53 -36.13 -7.26
CA GLU A 184 -10.41 -36.19 -8.25
C GLU A 184 -10.80 -35.53 -9.59
N GLU A 185 -12.03 -35.69 -10.03
CA GLU A 185 -12.51 -35.07 -11.27
C GLU A 185 -12.50 -33.54 -11.20
N GLU A 186 -12.92 -32.97 -10.07
CA GLU A 186 -12.88 -31.54 -9.85
C GLU A 186 -11.43 -31.01 -9.75
N LEU A 187 -10.55 -31.74 -9.08
CA LEU A 187 -9.14 -31.38 -9.00
C LEU A 187 -8.45 -31.43 -10.36
N LEU A 188 -8.81 -32.34 -11.23
CA LEU A 188 -8.30 -32.45 -12.59
C LEU A 188 -8.77 -31.30 -13.51
N THR A 189 -9.78 -30.54 -13.14
CA THR A 189 -10.18 -29.32 -13.88
C THR A 189 -9.21 -28.16 -13.71
N ILE A 190 -8.38 -28.20 -12.66
CA ILE A 190 -7.36 -27.17 -12.43
C ILE A 190 -6.25 -27.38 -13.46
N PRO A 191 -5.94 -26.35 -14.29
CA PRO A 191 -4.87 -26.47 -15.26
C PRO A 191 -3.53 -26.63 -14.53
N LEU A 192 -2.87 -27.76 -14.73
CA LEU A 192 -1.54 -28.03 -14.20
C LEU A 192 -0.52 -27.79 -15.32
N LEU A 193 0.61 -27.17 -14.96
CA LEU A 193 1.75 -27.06 -15.87
C LEU A 193 2.36 -28.44 -16.09
N SER A 194 2.69 -28.76 -17.32
CA SER A 194 3.46 -29.94 -17.70
C SER A 194 4.91 -29.56 -18.00
N ILE A 195 5.78 -30.59 -18.13
CA ILE A 195 7.19 -30.37 -18.48
C ILE A 195 7.32 -29.79 -19.92
N ASP A 196 6.29 -29.92 -20.73
CA ASP A 196 6.26 -29.49 -22.12
C ASP A 196 5.67 -28.06 -22.30
N ASP A 197 5.19 -27.43 -21.21
CA ASP A 197 4.68 -26.05 -21.18
C ASP A 197 5.82 -25.06 -20.90
#